data_cd5670131496c00410f7df8486c45586
#
_entry.id   cd5670131496c00410f7df8486c45586
#
_cell.length_a   1.000
_cell.length_b   1.000
_cell.length_c   1.000
_cell.angle_alpha   90.00
_cell.angle_beta   90.00
_cell.angle_gamma   90.00
#
_symmetry.space_group_name_H-M   'P 1'
#
loop_
_entity.id
_entity.type
_entity.pdbx_description
1 polymer ?
#
loop_
_entity_poly.entity_id
_entity_poly.type
_entity_poly.pdbx_seq_one_letter_code
_entity_poly.pdbx_strand_id
1 'polypeptide(L)'
;KEWGEKGDILGFRNDENKVIDFIQHLYKNAISPSTDIAENFLGKNLTDLWIRGSAKDLLDHYFTSDKTKLYMGMTVIESGPASIYEPGTAFTIPLMDSGSVFNGYWGYVKNGIWKISENLTDINKNLGVKFCLNANIDNINTNTGNILYSSNGIKNELNYDYLLFATDPKVPGELLNNEVIKSK
;
A
#
# COMPACT_ATOMS: atom_id res chain seq x y z
N LYS A 1 20.26 -0.27 -24.84
CA LYS A 1 21.51 0.13 -25.54
C LYS A 1 22.02 1.50 -25.09
N GLU A 2 21.13 2.47 -24.83
CA GLU A 2 21.51 3.84 -24.48
C GLU A 2 22.23 3.98 -23.13
N TRP A 3 21.91 3.10 -22.17
CA TRP A 3 22.50 3.12 -20.82
C TRP A 3 23.66 2.16 -20.62
N GLY A 4 24.08 1.46 -21.70
CA GLY A 4 25.19 0.50 -21.66
C GLY A 4 24.90 -0.77 -20.85
N GLU A 5 23.62 -1.10 -20.63
CA GLU A 5 23.22 -2.29 -19.88
C GLU A 5 23.65 -3.58 -20.61
N LYS A 6 24.32 -4.48 -19.86
CA LYS A 6 24.80 -5.78 -20.33
C LYS A 6 24.36 -6.93 -19.43
N GLY A 7 23.55 -6.64 -18.43
CA GLY A 7 23.01 -7.64 -17.50
C GLY A 7 21.90 -8.50 -18.10
N ASP A 8 21.33 -9.35 -17.27
CA ASP A 8 20.28 -10.31 -17.64
C ASP A 8 18.87 -9.71 -17.50
N ILE A 9 18.51 -8.83 -18.42
CA ILE A 9 17.18 -8.19 -18.46
C ILE A 9 16.07 -9.24 -18.64
N LEU A 10 16.31 -10.29 -19.43
CA LEU A 10 15.29 -11.31 -19.68
C LEU A 10 15.08 -12.20 -18.46
N GLY A 11 16.16 -12.59 -17.78
CA GLY A 11 16.07 -13.32 -16.52
C GLY A 11 15.32 -12.50 -15.46
N PHE A 12 15.65 -11.22 -15.32
CA PHE A 12 14.92 -10.31 -14.43
C PHE A 12 13.40 -10.33 -14.70
N ARG A 13 12.98 -10.12 -15.94
CA ARG A 13 11.56 -10.09 -16.31
C ARG A 13 10.86 -11.45 -16.10
N ASN A 14 11.55 -12.55 -16.39
CA ASN A 14 11.00 -13.88 -16.17
C ASN A 14 10.77 -14.16 -14.67
N ASP A 15 11.71 -13.78 -13.82
CA ASP A 15 11.61 -14.00 -12.39
C ASP A 15 10.65 -13.01 -11.72
N GLU A 16 10.64 -11.75 -12.17
CA GLU A 16 9.64 -10.75 -11.76
C GLU A 16 8.21 -11.24 -12.04
N ASN A 17 7.93 -11.80 -13.23
CA ASN A 17 6.62 -12.34 -13.55
C ASN A 17 6.20 -13.47 -12.60
N LYS A 18 7.12 -14.37 -12.20
CA LYS A 18 6.82 -15.40 -11.21
C LYS A 18 6.42 -14.80 -9.84
N VAL A 19 7.12 -13.74 -9.43
CA VAL A 19 6.79 -13.05 -8.17
C VAL A 19 5.46 -12.32 -8.29
N ILE A 20 5.15 -11.70 -9.42
CA ILE A 20 3.84 -11.10 -9.68
C ILE A 20 2.73 -12.16 -9.64
N ASP A 21 2.94 -13.33 -10.26
CA ASP A 21 1.98 -14.44 -10.21
C ASP A 21 1.74 -14.91 -8.76
N PHE A 22 2.80 -14.97 -7.95
CA PHE A 22 2.70 -15.26 -6.53
C PHE A 22 1.85 -14.21 -5.78
N ILE A 23 2.11 -12.93 -5.99
CA ILE A 23 1.34 -11.83 -5.36
C ILE A 23 -0.14 -11.93 -5.77
N GLN A 24 -0.42 -12.13 -7.05
CA GLN A 24 -1.79 -12.27 -7.54
C GLN A 24 -2.48 -13.52 -6.98
N HIS A 25 -1.74 -14.62 -6.79
CA HIS A 25 -2.25 -15.83 -6.15
C HIS A 25 -2.70 -15.56 -4.71
N LEU A 26 -1.90 -14.82 -3.94
CA LEU A 26 -2.26 -14.42 -2.57
C LEU A 26 -3.54 -13.58 -2.55
N TYR A 27 -3.65 -12.56 -3.40
CA TYR A 27 -4.84 -11.71 -3.49
C TYR A 27 -6.09 -12.47 -3.89
N LYS A 28 -6.02 -13.29 -4.94
CA LYS A 28 -7.18 -14.04 -5.46
C LYS A 28 -7.74 -15.03 -4.45
N ASN A 29 -6.89 -15.59 -3.59
CA ASN A 29 -7.28 -16.62 -2.62
C ASN A 29 -7.38 -16.08 -1.19
N ALA A 30 -7.25 -14.78 -0.96
CA ALA A 30 -7.24 -14.13 0.35
C ALA A 30 -6.27 -14.79 1.35
N ILE A 31 -5.07 -15.17 0.86
CA ILE A 31 -4.03 -15.83 1.66
C ILE A 31 -3.16 -14.76 2.30
N SER A 32 -2.99 -14.83 3.63
CA SER A 32 -2.05 -13.98 4.34
C SER A 32 -0.61 -14.32 3.93
N PRO A 33 0.23 -13.34 3.53
CA PRO A 33 1.58 -13.59 3.08
C PRO A 33 2.47 -14.12 4.22
N SER A 34 3.34 -15.08 3.91
CA SER A 34 4.45 -15.50 4.77
C SER A 34 5.63 -15.96 3.92
N THR A 35 6.82 -15.98 4.52
CA THR A 35 8.03 -16.46 3.82
C THR A 35 7.95 -17.93 3.47
N ASP A 36 7.30 -18.75 4.29
CA ASP A 36 7.13 -20.18 4.03
C ASP A 36 6.21 -20.42 2.81
N ILE A 37 5.14 -19.65 2.69
CA ILE A 37 4.25 -19.69 1.53
C ILE A 37 5.01 -19.23 0.27
N ALA A 38 5.84 -18.20 0.40
CA ALA A 38 6.68 -17.73 -0.71
C ALA A 38 7.69 -18.82 -1.14
N GLU A 39 8.38 -19.47 -0.20
CA GLU A 39 9.31 -20.57 -0.52
C GLU A 39 8.63 -21.75 -1.19
N ASN A 40 7.44 -22.12 -0.75
CA ASN A 40 6.67 -23.21 -1.37
C ASN A 40 6.23 -22.88 -2.80
N PHE A 41 5.95 -21.61 -3.10
CA PHE A 41 5.48 -21.18 -4.42
C PHE A 41 6.63 -20.85 -5.37
N LEU A 42 7.62 -20.08 -4.93
CA LEU A 42 8.71 -19.52 -5.73
C LEU A 42 10.00 -20.37 -5.66
N GLY A 43 10.13 -21.17 -4.61
CA GLY A 43 11.40 -21.81 -4.24
C GLY A 43 12.31 -20.88 -3.45
N LYS A 44 13.29 -21.47 -2.75
CA LYS A 44 14.17 -20.76 -1.84
C LYS A 44 14.93 -19.60 -2.49
N ASN A 45 15.53 -19.85 -3.66
CA ASN A 45 16.40 -18.85 -4.32
C ASN A 45 15.68 -17.56 -4.67
N LEU A 46 14.48 -17.66 -5.28
CA LEU A 46 13.69 -16.47 -5.61
C LEU A 46 13.15 -15.79 -4.36
N THR A 47 12.74 -16.57 -3.35
CA THR A 47 12.28 -16.00 -2.09
C THR A 47 13.39 -15.23 -1.38
N ASP A 48 14.60 -15.77 -1.32
CA ASP A 48 15.73 -15.08 -0.69
C ASP A 48 16.09 -13.79 -1.44
N LEU A 49 16.06 -13.81 -2.79
CA LEU A 49 16.43 -12.64 -3.59
C LEU A 49 15.32 -11.58 -3.65
N TRP A 50 14.07 -11.99 -3.92
CA TRP A 50 12.97 -11.06 -4.24
C TRP A 50 12.09 -10.69 -3.06
N ILE A 51 12.03 -11.54 -2.02
CA ILE A 51 11.16 -11.31 -0.86
C ILE A 51 11.98 -10.83 0.34
N ARG A 52 13.08 -11.53 0.66
CA ARG A 52 13.94 -11.19 1.82
C ARG A 52 15.07 -10.23 1.47
N GLY A 53 15.49 -10.21 0.22
CA GLY A 53 16.63 -9.45 -0.27
C GLY A 53 16.44 -7.94 -0.22
N SER A 54 17.54 -7.21 -0.30
CA SER A 54 17.49 -5.77 -0.54
C SER A 54 17.31 -5.48 -2.05
N ALA A 55 16.71 -4.33 -2.36
CA ALA A 55 16.61 -3.89 -3.75
C ALA A 55 18.00 -3.74 -4.40
N LYS A 56 19.01 -3.33 -3.60
CA LYS A 56 20.39 -3.23 -4.05
C LYS A 56 20.93 -4.58 -4.53
N ASP A 57 20.76 -5.63 -3.71
CA ASP A 57 21.25 -6.98 -4.05
C ASP A 57 20.51 -7.55 -5.28
N LEU A 58 19.19 -7.35 -5.34
CA LEU A 58 18.37 -7.72 -6.49
C LEU A 58 18.86 -7.05 -7.77
N LEU A 59 19.06 -5.73 -7.73
CA LEU A 59 19.46 -4.97 -8.91
C LEU A 59 20.90 -5.29 -9.32
N ASP A 60 21.80 -5.57 -8.38
CA ASP A 60 23.17 -6.00 -8.68
C ASP A 60 23.22 -7.40 -9.27
N HIS A 61 22.27 -8.27 -8.92
CA HIS A 61 22.17 -9.62 -9.48
C HIS A 61 21.87 -9.61 -10.99
N TYR A 62 20.98 -8.72 -11.43
CA TYR A 62 20.52 -8.72 -12.83
C TYR A 62 21.16 -7.65 -13.71
N PHE A 63 21.58 -6.51 -13.14
CA PHE A 63 21.99 -5.35 -13.93
C PHE A 63 23.44 -4.94 -13.68
N THR A 64 24.08 -4.44 -14.72
CA THR A 64 25.46 -3.94 -14.68
C THR A 64 25.55 -2.42 -14.75
N SER A 65 24.54 -1.76 -15.33
CA SER A 65 24.53 -0.30 -15.50
C SER A 65 23.97 0.40 -14.28
N ASP A 66 24.72 1.34 -13.69
CA ASP A 66 24.24 2.16 -12.56
C ASP A 66 23.01 2.99 -12.94
N LYS A 67 22.89 3.43 -14.20
CA LYS A 67 21.70 4.16 -14.66
C LYS A 67 20.46 3.29 -14.65
N THR A 68 20.59 2.02 -15.05
CA THR A 68 19.49 1.05 -14.99
C THR A 68 19.10 0.78 -13.54
N LYS A 69 20.09 0.53 -12.67
CA LYS A 69 19.86 0.29 -11.24
C LYS A 69 19.20 1.49 -10.57
N LEU A 70 19.66 2.71 -10.85
CA LEU A 70 19.07 3.92 -10.31
C LEU A 70 17.60 4.06 -10.73
N TYR A 71 17.31 3.87 -12.01
CA TYR A 71 15.94 3.94 -12.52
C TYR A 71 15.01 2.91 -11.87
N MET A 72 15.44 1.65 -11.78
CA MET A 72 14.65 0.60 -11.15
C MET A 72 14.52 0.79 -9.64
N GLY A 73 15.57 1.29 -8.98
CA GLY A 73 15.59 1.56 -7.54
C GLY A 73 14.67 2.72 -7.10
N MET A 74 14.25 3.58 -8.01
CA MET A 74 13.30 4.67 -7.71
C MET A 74 11.98 4.13 -7.15
N THR A 75 11.53 2.96 -7.58
CA THR A 75 10.32 2.31 -7.11
C THR A 75 10.31 2.11 -5.58
N VAL A 76 11.47 1.81 -5.00
CA VAL A 76 11.62 1.65 -3.54
C VAL A 76 11.36 2.97 -2.81
N ILE A 77 11.88 4.06 -3.35
CA ILE A 77 11.76 5.40 -2.77
C ILE A 77 10.32 5.92 -2.91
N GLU A 78 9.68 5.66 -4.04
CA GLU A 78 8.28 6.04 -4.29
C GLU A 78 7.30 5.27 -3.39
N SER A 79 7.64 4.04 -3.00
CA SER A 79 6.80 3.18 -2.15
C SER A 79 6.84 3.55 -0.66
N GLY A 80 7.84 4.34 -0.23
CA GLY A 80 7.98 4.74 1.16
C GLY A 80 9.40 5.19 1.52
N PRO A 81 9.63 5.59 2.77
CA PRO A 81 10.93 6.10 3.23
C PRO A 81 11.92 4.96 3.56
N ALA A 82 12.04 3.96 2.68
CA ALA A 82 12.96 2.84 2.87
C ALA A 82 14.25 3.03 2.07
N SER A 83 15.35 2.53 2.62
CA SER A 83 16.63 2.48 1.91
C SER A 83 16.68 1.27 0.98
N ILE A 84 17.23 1.43 -0.22
CA ILE A 84 17.45 0.30 -1.14
C ILE A 84 18.37 -0.79 -0.57
N TYR A 85 19.08 -0.50 0.51
CA TYR A 85 19.96 -1.45 1.22
C TYR A 85 19.24 -2.27 2.30
N GLU A 86 18.00 -1.91 2.64
CA GLU A 86 17.26 -2.62 3.68
C GLU A 86 16.72 -3.96 3.18
N PRO A 87 16.79 -5.04 3.99
CA PRO A 87 16.15 -6.31 3.67
C PRO A 87 14.64 -6.16 3.41
N GLY A 88 14.12 -6.91 2.44
CA GLY A 88 12.71 -6.86 2.06
C GLY A 88 12.35 -5.78 1.03
N THR A 89 13.24 -4.82 0.75
CA THR A 89 12.96 -3.75 -0.21
C THR A 89 12.95 -4.22 -1.67
N ALA A 90 13.55 -5.35 -1.99
CA ALA A 90 13.46 -5.97 -3.30
C ALA A 90 12.01 -6.23 -3.72
N PHE A 91 11.14 -6.59 -2.77
CA PHE A 91 9.74 -6.90 -3.00
C PHE A 91 8.90 -5.72 -3.50
N THR A 92 9.33 -4.49 -3.23
CA THR A 92 8.59 -3.29 -3.70
C THR A 92 8.56 -3.18 -5.22
N ILE A 93 9.57 -3.71 -5.92
CA ILE A 93 9.66 -3.65 -7.39
C ILE A 93 8.52 -4.43 -8.05
N PRO A 94 8.37 -5.76 -7.84
CA PRO A 94 7.26 -6.52 -8.42
C PRO A 94 5.90 -6.15 -7.83
N LEU A 95 5.85 -5.63 -6.59
CA LEU A 95 4.61 -5.20 -5.97
C LEU A 95 3.95 -4.05 -6.73
N MET A 96 4.73 -3.08 -7.20
CA MET A 96 4.22 -1.95 -7.99
C MET A 96 3.59 -2.41 -9.31
N ASP A 97 4.16 -3.43 -9.94
CA ASP A 97 3.67 -3.97 -11.22
C ASP A 97 2.54 -5.01 -11.03
N SER A 98 2.38 -5.57 -9.82
CA SER A 98 1.40 -6.64 -9.53
C SER A 98 -0.05 -6.14 -9.40
N GLY A 99 -0.26 -4.89 -9.05
CA GLY A 99 -1.57 -4.32 -8.71
C GLY A 99 -2.47 -4.05 -9.91
N SER A 100 -2.00 -4.26 -11.13
CA SER A 100 -2.73 -3.91 -12.32
C SER A 100 -3.57 -5.07 -12.86
N VAL A 101 -4.90 -4.86 -12.95
CA VAL A 101 -5.79 -5.72 -13.75
C VAL A 101 -5.45 -5.70 -15.25
N PHE A 102 -4.55 -4.83 -15.67
CA PHE A 102 -4.08 -4.64 -17.04
C PHE A 102 -2.64 -5.16 -17.26
N ASN A 103 -2.21 -6.18 -16.51
CA ASN A 103 -0.89 -6.82 -16.63
C ASN A 103 0.30 -5.85 -16.51
N GLY A 104 0.29 -5.01 -15.47
CA GLY A 104 1.37 -4.06 -15.21
C GLY A 104 1.28 -2.71 -15.94
N TYR A 105 0.23 -2.48 -16.73
CA TYR A 105 0.02 -1.17 -17.36
C TYR A 105 -0.63 -0.18 -16.39
N TRP A 106 -0.06 0.99 -16.29
CA TRP A 106 -0.63 2.10 -15.55
C TRP A 106 -1.87 2.63 -16.24
N GLY A 107 -2.94 2.85 -15.47
CA GLY A 107 -4.17 3.45 -15.94
C GLY A 107 -4.31 4.88 -15.47
N TYR A 108 -4.93 5.71 -16.30
CA TYR A 108 -5.29 7.08 -15.94
C TYR A 108 -6.81 7.20 -15.84
N VAL A 109 -7.26 7.83 -14.76
CA VAL A 109 -8.69 8.08 -14.58
C VAL A 109 -9.09 9.25 -15.49
N LYS A 110 -10.02 9.00 -16.41
CA LYS A 110 -10.57 10.05 -17.27
C LYS A 110 -11.16 11.17 -16.40
N ASN A 111 -10.79 12.40 -16.71
CA ASN A 111 -11.13 13.61 -15.97
C ASN A 111 -10.49 13.77 -14.59
N GLY A 112 -9.45 12.97 -14.28
CA GLY A 112 -8.65 13.12 -13.07
C GLY A 112 -9.00 12.13 -11.95
N ILE A 113 -8.05 11.89 -11.07
CA ILE A 113 -8.16 10.85 -10.03
C ILE A 113 -9.29 11.11 -9.01
N TRP A 114 -9.68 12.37 -8.81
CA TRP A 114 -10.82 12.74 -7.94
C TRP A 114 -12.14 12.13 -8.36
N LYS A 115 -12.28 11.70 -9.63
CA LYS A 115 -13.48 10.99 -10.10
C LYS A 115 -13.75 9.69 -9.36
N ILE A 116 -12.72 9.05 -8.84
CA ILE A 116 -12.87 7.86 -7.99
C ILE A 116 -13.63 8.24 -6.72
N SER A 117 -13.20 9.31 -6.03
CA SER A 117 -13.86 9.77 -4.80
C SER A 117 -15.28 10.29 -5.06
N GLU A 118 -15.51 10.99 -6.16
CA GLU A 118 -16.87 11.42 -6.55
C GLU A 118 -17.80 10.23 -6.77
N ASN A 119 -17.38 9.27 -7.59
CA ASN A 119 -18.19 8.08 -7.88
C ASN A 119 -18.47 7.26 -6.61
N LEU A 120 -17.47 7.07 -5.74
CA LEU A 120 -17.64 6.38 -4.46
C LEU A 120 -18.62 7.15 -3.56
N THR A 121 -18.55 8.48 -3.53
CA THR A 121 -19.46 9.31 -2.76
C THR A 121 -20.91 9.14 -3.26
N ASP A 122 -21.12 9.15 -4.56
CA ASP A 122 -22.45 8.99 -5.15
C ASP A 122 -23.02 7.59 -4.91
N ILE A 123 -22.19 6.54 -5.02
CA ILE A 123 -22.60 5.17 -4.68
C ILE A 123 -23.02 5.10 -3.22
N ASN A 124 -22.21 5.64 -2.31
CA ASN A 124 -22.51 5.61 -0.87
C ASN A 124 -23.80 6.40 -0.53
N LYS A 125 -24.01 7.56 -1.14
CA LYS A 125 -25.27 8.30 -0.96
C LYS A 125 -26.48 7.49 -1.41
N ASN A 126 -26.38 6.81 -2.55
CA ASN A 126 -27.44 5.94 -3.06
C ASN A 126 -27.73 4.73 -2.14
N LEU A 127 -26.71 4.29 -1.39
CA LEU A 127 -26.83 3.25 -0.36
C LEU A 127 -27.33 3.79 1.00
N GLY A 128 -27.63 5.09 1.09
CA GLY A 128 -28.17 5.73 2.30
C GLY A 128 -27.09 6.20 3.29
N VAL A 129 -25.82 6.18 2.93
CA VAL A 129 -24.75 6.72 3.77
C VAL A 129 -24.90 8.23 3.92
N LYS A 130 -24.85 8.71 5.16
CA LYS A 130 -24.90 10.14 5.48
C LYS A 130 -23.48 10.70 5.59
N PHE A 131 -23.22 11.78 4.89
CA PHE A 131 -21.98 12.53 4.95
C PHE A 131 -22.17 13.81 5.78
N CYS A 132 -21.36 13.97 6.81
CA CYS A 132 -21.28 15.21 7.59
C CYS A 132 -19.93 15.88 7.30
N LEU A 133 -19.94 16.89 6.44
CA LEU A 133 -18.74 17.65 6.08
C LEU A 133 -18.54 18.83 7.05
N ASN A 134 -17.30 19.33 7.11
CA ASN A 134 -16.92 20.42 8.03
C ASN A 134 -17.27 20.09 9.49
N ALA A 135 -17.18 18.81 9.85
CA ALA A 135 -17.41 18.30 11.18
C ALA A 135 -16.07 18.04 11.89
N ASN A 136 -15.95 18.57 13.09
CA ASN A 136 -14.82 18.31 13.97
C ASN A 136 -15.27 17.40 15.10
N ILE A 137 -14.55 16.32 15.36
CA ILE A 137 -14.83 15.41 16.47
C ILE A 137 -14.26 16.05 17.74
N ASP A 138 -15.13 16.34 18.68
CA ASP A 138 -14.77 16.99 19.94
C ASP A 138 -14.46 15.97 21.04
N ASN A 139 -15.20 14.85 21.08
CA ASN A 139 -15.00 13.79 22.06
C ASN A 139 -15.60 12.47 21.60
N ILE A 140 -15.00 11.35 22.04
CA ILE A 140 -15.49 9.99 21.81
C ILE A 140 -15.60 9.30 23.17
N ASN A 141 -16.81 8.85 23.52
CA ASN A 141 -17.04 8.04 24.71
C ASN A 141 -17.24 6.57 24.32
N THR A 142 -16.21 5.76 24.51
CA THR A 142 -16.24 4.34 24.16
C THR A 142 -17.11 3.50 25.09
N ASN A 143 -17.38 3.98 26.31
CA ASN A 143 -18.23 3.24 27.26
C ASN A 143 -19.71 3.34 26.89
N THR A 144 -20.12 4.46 26.34
CA THR A 144 -21.52 4.73 25.95
C THR A 144 -21.75 4.59 24.43
N GLY A 145 -20.71 4.40 23.64
CA GLY A 145 -20.82 4.36 22.18
C GLY A 145 -21.25 5.69 21.56
N ASN A 146 -20.73 6.80 22.08
CA ASN A 146 -21.20 8.15 21.75
C ASN A 146 -20.05 9.02 21.21
N ILE A 147 -20.38 9.85 20.20
CA ILE A 147 -19.48 10.84 19.62
C ILE A 147 -20.12 12.23 19.79
N LEU A 148 -19.35 13.15 20.34
CA LEU A 148 -19.67 14.58 20.30
C LEU A 148 -18.88 15.22 19.15
N TYR A 149 -19.55 15.94 18.29
CA TYR A 149 -18.92 16.65 17.18
C TYR A 149 -19.54 18.04 16.97
N SER A 150 -18.75 18.94 16.45
CA SER A 150 -19.20 20.26 16.04
C SER A 150 -19.18 20.38 14.52
N SER A 151 -20.25 20.90 13.93
CA SER A 151 -20.36 21.20 12.51
C SER A 151 -20.96 22.58 12.35
N ASN A 152 -20.29 23.45 11.60
CA ASN A 152 -20.69 24.85 11.40
C ASN A 152 -20.96 25.60 12.73
N GLY A 153 -20.18 25.31 13.77
CA GLY A 153 -20.32 25.91 15.09
C GLY A 153 -21.46 25.35 15.98
N ILE A 154 -22.20 24.36 15.49
CA ILE A 154 -23.27 23.69 16.23
C ILE A 154 -22.73 22.36 16.77
N LYS A 155 -22.94 22.14 18.08
CA LYS A 155 -22.61 20.87 18.73
C LYS A 155 -23.70 19.85 18.46
N ASN A 156 -23.28 18.65 18.11
CA ASN A 156 -24.13 17.51 17.80
C ASN A 156 -23.63 16.28 18.53
N GLU A 157 -24.50 15.30 18.63
CA GLU A 157 -24.24 14.01 19.25
C GLU A 157 -24.70 12.89 18.34
N LEU A 158 -23.92 11.79 18.29
CA LEU A 158 -24.19 10.62 17.48
C LEU A 158 -23.83 9.37 18.29
N ASN A 159 -24.73 8.40 18.31
CA ASN A 159 -24.44 7.06 18.83
C ASN A 159 -23.94 6.14 17.74
N TYR A 160 -23.05 5.20 18.06
CA TYR A 160 -22.51 4.23 17.14
C TYR A 160 -22.42 2.84 17.77
N ASP A 161 -22.58 1.81 16.95
CA ASP A 161 -22.30 0.42 17.32
C ASP A 161 -20.84 0.06 16.98
N TYR A 162 -20.33 0.57 15.86
CA TYR A 162 -18.97 0.39 15.39
C TYR A 162 -18.39 1.73 14.94
N LEU A 163 -17.14 1.97 15.30
CA LEU A 163 -16.41 3.19 14.93
C LEU A 163 -15.13 2.81 14.17
N LEU A 164 -15.00 3.34 12.96
CA LEU A 164 -13.83 3.15 12.09
C LEU A 164 -13.13 4.49 11.91
N PHE A 165 -11.82 4.50 12.13
CA PHE A 165 -10.98 5.67 11.89
C PHE A 165 -10.25 5.52 10.55
N ALA A 166 -10.38 6.52 9.68
CA ALA A 166 -9.63 6.66 8.44
C ALA A 166 -8.77 7.94 8.49
N THR A 167 -8.17 8.21 9.63
CA THR A 167 -7.32 9.36 9.92
C THR A 167 -5.89 8.93 10.23
N ASP A 168 -4.98 9.88 10.45
CA ASP A 168 -3.66 9.58 11.01
C ASP A 168 -3.83 8.79 12.33
N PRO A 169 -3.05 7.73 12.56
CA PRO A 169 -3.15 6.89 13.77
C PRO A 169 -3.00 7.65 15.10
N LYS A 170 -2.37 8.82 15.11
CA LYS A 170 -2.26 9.67 16.30
C LYS A 170 -3.61 10.27 16.72
N VAL A 171 -4.46 10.60 15.74
CA VAL A 171 -5.77 11.22 16.01
C VAL A 171 -6.67 10.34 16.89
N PRO A 172 -6.90 9.05 16.60
CA PRO A 172 -7.62 8.17 17.54
C PRO A 172 -6.95 8.07 18.90
N GLY A 173 -5.61 8.04 18.95
CA GLY A 173 -4.87 8.03 20.21
C GLY A 173 -5.20 9.23 21.10
N GLU A 174 -5.26 10.41 20.50
CA GLU A 174 -5.61 11.65 21.21
C GLU A 174 -7.08 11.67 21.61
N LEU A 175 -8.00 11.39 20.71
CA LEU A 175 -9.45 11.41 20.96
C LEU A 175 -9.90 10.36 21.99
N LEU A 176 -9.24 9.20 22.02
CA LEU A 176 -9.53 8.12 22.97
C LEU A 176 -8.68 8.20 24.23
N ASN A 177 -7.79 9.17 24.34
CA ASN A 177 -6.82 9.32 25.42
C ASN A 177 -5.99 8.03 25.66
N ASN A 178 -5.60 7.36 24.57
CA ASN A 178 -4.90 6.08 24.59
C ASN A 178 -3.40 6.27 24.30
N GLU A 179 -2.56 6.19 25.36
CA GLU A 179 -1.13 6.41 25.25
C GLU A 179 -0.41 5.34 24.39
N VAL A 180 -0.93 4.13 24.33
CA VAL A 180 -0.34 3.04 23.49
C VAL A 180 -0.49 3.37 22.00
N ILE A 181 -1.60 3.99 21.60
CA ILE A 181 -1.81 4.42 20.23
C ILE A 181 -0.98 5.67 19.91
N LYS A 182 -0.86 6.59 20.86
CA LYS A 182 -0.07 7.82 20.67
C LYS A 182 1.43 7.56 20.48
N SER A 183 1.95 6.48 21.04
CA SER A 183 3.38 6.15 21.04
C SER A 183 3.86 5.36 19.80
N LYS A 184 2.96 4.97 18.90
CA LYS A 184 3.25 4.28 17.65
C LYS A 184 3.18 5.23 16.46
#